data_a4501878000d894639a00d78c0316948
#
_entry.id   a4501878000d894639a00d78c0316948
#
_cell.length_a   1.000
_cell.length_b   1.000
_cell.length_c   1.000
_cell.angle_alpha   90.00
_cell.angle_beta   90.00
_cell.angle_gamma   90.00
#
_symmetry.space_group_name_H-M   'P 1'
#
loop_
_entity.id
_entity.type
_entity.pdbx_description
1 polymer ?
#
loop_
_entity_poly.entity_id
_entity_poly.type
_entity_poly.pdbx_seq_one_letter_code
_entity_poly.pdbx_strand_id
1 'polypeptide(L)'
;LVADSLTKHLKPWIVPVSIFDVRKYGAIGDGSTLNTTAIQKAIDACFVAGGGTVRIAGGEYVTGTIELKSGVMLEVAKGARLLGSTNLKDYPDKVERFQSVMNVIHKYRISLIYAERAERVGICGEGEIYFRGEAKNFPGPETIGALEGRPFGIRMIECNNVVLKGITLRNSAAWMQSYIYCRDLIF
;
A
#
# COMPACT_ATOMS: atom_id res chain seq x y z
N LEU A 1 -27.09 -16.52 -5.58
CA LEU A 1 -27.51 -17.45 -4.49
C LEU A 1 -26.32 -18.12 -3.78
N VAL A 2 -25.22 -18.45 -4.47
CA VAL A 2 -24.02 -19.05 -3.82
C VAL A 2 -23.12 -17.94 -3.24
N ALA A 3 -23.04 -16.77 -3.89
CA ALA A 3 -22.24 -15.64 -3.42
C ALA A 3 -22.72 -15.08 -2.06
N ASP A 4 -24.04 -15.02 -1.84
CA ASP A 4 -24.62 -14.53 -0.58
C ASP A 4 -24.30 -15.43 0.62
N SER A 5 -24.09 -16.73 0.39
CA SER A 5 -23.75 -17.67 1.45
C SER A 5 -22.30 -17.53 1.90
N LEU A 6 -21.39 -17.20 0.97
CA LEU A 6 -19.94 -17.07 1.24
C LEU A 6 -19.60 -15.75 1.94
N THR A 7 -20.39 -14.71 1.74
CA THR A 7 -20.12 -13.38 2.32
C THR A 7 -20.79 -13.15 3.68
N LYS A 8 -21.68 -14.04 4.12
CA LYS A 8 -22.42 -13.92 5.41
C LYS A 8 -21.54 -13.81 6.66
N HIS A 9 -20.29 -14.24 6.57
CA HIS A 9 -19.32 -14.21 7.67
C HIS A 9 -18.44 -12.96 7.65
N LEU A 10 -18.39 -12.23 6.54
CA LEU A 10 -17.62 -11.00 6.42
C LEU A 10 -18.37 -9.87 7.13
N LYS A 11 -17.92 -9.46 8.28
CA LYS A 11 -18.41 -8.24 8.91
C LYS A 11 -17.83 -7.05 8.16
N PRO A 12 -18.69 -6.22 7.49
CA PRO A 12 -18.16 -5.05 6.80
C PRO A 12 -17.45 -4.15 7.82
N TRP A 13 -16.21 -3.77 7.50
CA TRP A 13 -15.52 -2.78 8.30
C TRP A 13 -16.14 -1.40 8.06
N ILE A 14 -16.67 -0.81 9.11
CA ILE A 14 -17.14 0.58 9.10
C ILE A 14 -15.94 1.46 9.38
N VAL A 15 -15.44 2.15 8.35
CA VAL A 15 -14.33 3.09 8.48
C VAL A 15 -14.78 4.28 9.31
N PRO A 16 -14.04 4.67 10.37
CA PRO A 16 -14.36 5.89 11.13
C PRO A 16 -14.40 7.12 10.21
N VAL A 17 -15.27 8.08 10.52
CA VAL A 17 -15.51 9.28 9.69
C VAL A 17 -14.34 10.28 9.68
N SER A 18 -13.35 10.09 10.55
CA SER A 18 -12.20 10.99 10.66
C SER A 18 -11.33 10.96 9.39
N ILE A 19 -10.99 12.15 8.87
CA ILE A 19 -10.17 12.30 7.67
C ILE A 19 -8.85 12.97 8.01
N PHE A 20 -7.76 12.34 7.59
CA PHE A 20 -6.38 12.79 7.74
C PHE A 20 -5.83 13.13 6.35
N ASP A 21 -6.00 14.38 5.92
CA ASP A 21 -5.50 14.86 4.64
C ASP A 21 -3.97 14.99 4.71
N VAL A 22 -3.25 14.30 3.82
CA VAL A 22 -1.78 14.25 3.82
C VAL A 22 -1.13 15.62 3.69
N ARG A 23 -1.82 16.60 3.08
CA ARG A 23 -1.33 17.98 2.94
C ARG A 23 -1.19 18.68 4.29
N LYS A 24 -2.03 18.34 5.27
CA LYS A 24 -1.93 18.86 6.64
C LYS A 24 -0.69 18.34 7.38
N TYR A 25 -0.05 17.30 6.85
CA TYR A 25 1.17 16.71 7.37
C TYR A 25 2.42 17.06 6.56
N GLY A 26 2.26 18.01 5.60
CA GLY A 26 3.36 18.54 4.80
C GLY A 26 3.54 17.87 3.44
N ALA A 27 2.60 17.06 2.97
CA ALA A 27 2.68 16.48 1.63
C ALA A 27 2.41 17.54 0.55
N ILE A 28 3.19 17.49 -0.52
CA ILE A 28 3.13 18.38 -1.67
C ILE A 28 2.82 17.56 -2.92
N GLY A 29 1.70 17.87 -3.58
CA GLY A 29 1.19 17.14 -4.74
C GLY A 29 1.71 17.65 -6.08
N ASP A 30 3.01 17.85 -6.21
CA ASP A 30 3.68 18.43 -7.39
C ASP A 30 4.27 17.39 -8.36
N GLY A 31 4.11 16.10 -8.08
CA GLY A 31 4.65 14.99 -8.89
C GLY A 31 6.16 14.76 -8.77
N SER A 32 6.86 15.53 -7.93
CA SER A 32 8.32 15.49 -7.80
C SER A 32 8.82 15.35 -6.36
N THR A 33 8.20 16.06 -5.42
CA THR A 33 8.59 16.04 -4.01
C THR A 33 8.34 14.66 -3.39
N LEU A 34 9.34 14.11 -2.69
CA LEU A 34 9.19 12.84 -1.95
C LEU A 34 8.37 13.07 -0.68
N ASN A 35 7.20 12.47 -0.61
CA ASN A 35 6.22 12.66 0.45
C ASN A 35 6.13 11.52 1.47
N THR A 36 7.05 10.55 1.43
CA THR A 36 6.99 9.34 2.28
C THR A 36 6.78 9.68 3.75
N THR A 37 7.58 10.61 4.29
CA THR A 37 7.49 11.03 5.69
C THR A 37 6.16 11.73 6.01
N ALA A 38 5.67 12.57 5.11
CA ALA A 38 4.41 13.31 5.31
C ALA A 38 3.20 12.36 5.29
N ILE A 39 3.17 11.43 4.32
CA ILE A 39 2.11 10.43 4.22
C ILE A 39 2.16 9.49 5.43
N GLN A 40 3.35 9.05 5.85
CA GLN A 40 3.49 8.19 7.02
C GLN A 40 3.02 8.88 8.30
N LYS A 41 3.33 10.17 8.49
CA LYS A 41 2.80 10.95 9.63
C LYS A 41 1.27 10.99 9.66
N ALA A 42 0.63 11.13 8.50
CA ALA A 42 -0.83 11.10 8.41
C ALA A 42 -1.38 9.71 8.80
N ILE A 43 -0.74 8.63 8.34
CA ILE A 43 -1.10 7.25 8.71
C ILE A 43 -0.94 7.03 10.21
N ASP A 44 0.17 7.48 10.79
CA ASP A 44 0.46 7.33 12.22
C ASP A 44 -0.55 8.11 13.07
N ALA A 45 -0.87 9.34 12.68
CA ALA A 45 -1.88 10.15 13.36
C ALA A 45 -3.28 9.51 13.28
N CYS A 46 -3.65 8.97 12.13
CA CYS A 46 -4.89 8.23 11.93
C CYS A 46 -4.96 7.01 12.84
N PHE A 47 -3.90 6.22 12.91
CA PHE A 47 -3.82 5.04 13.79
C PHE A 47 -3.95 5.42 15.27
N VAL A 48 -3.21 6.44 15.71
CA VAL A 48 -3.27 6.93 17.12
C VAL A 48 -4.66 7.45 17.50
N ALA A 49 -5.39 8.03 16.54
CA ALA A 49 -6.77 8.48 16.74
C ALA A 49 -7.82 7.36 16.75
N GLY A 50 -7.40 6.10 16.64
CA GLY A 50 -8.30 4.93 16.63
C GLY A 50 -8.80 4.54 15.23
N GLY A 51 -8.25 5.12 14.17
CA GLY A 51 -8.57 4.82 12.78
C GLY A 51 -9.28 5.94 12.04
N GLY A 52 -9.47 5.73 10.74
CA GLY A 52 -10.10 6.70 9.85
C GLY A 52 -9.58 6.58 8.41
N THR A 53 -9.74 7.66 7.67
CA THR A 53 -9.32 7.75 6.27
C THR A 53 -8.13 8.69 6.14
N VAL A 54 -7.00 8.16 5.67
CA VAL A 54 -5.87 8.97 5.21
C VAL A 54 -6.12 9.32 3.75
N ARG A 55 -6.30 10.61 3.47
CA ARG A 55 -6.73 11.07 2.14
C ARG A 55 -5.58 11.71 1.36
N ILE A 56 -5.38 11.20 0.15
CA ILE A 56 -4.53 11.77 -0.89
C ILE A 56 -5.45 12.39 -1.94
N ALA A 57 -5.44 13.71 -2.06
CA ALA A 57 -6.36 14.44 -2.95
C ALA A 57 -5.67 15.63 -3.63
N GLY A 58 -6.04 15.87 -4.89
CA GLY A 58 -5.60 17.05 -5.66
C GLY A 58 -4.11 17.05 -5.92
N GLY A 59 -3.66 16.40 -6.98
CA GLY A 59 -2.26 16.40 -7.40
C GLY A 59 -1.62 15.00 -7.47
N GLU A 60 -0.32 15.00 -7.64
CA GLU A 60 0.51 13.80 -7.77
C GLU A 60 1.54 13.75 -6.65
N TYR A 61 1.56 12.67 -5.88
CA TYR A 61 2.39 12.54 -4.69
C TYR A 61 3.39 11.40 -4.86
N VAL A 62 4.68 11.73 -4.94
CA VAL A 62 5.74 10.71 -4.99
C VAL A 62 6.00 10.17 -3.59
N THR A 63 6.09 8.86 -3.45
CA THR A 63 6.41 8.20 -2.17
C THR A 63 7.33 7.00 -2.37
N GLY A 64 8.16 6.72 -1.37
CA GLY A 64 8.74 5.41 -1.14
C GLY A 64 7.79 4.53 -0.35
N THR A 65 8.32 3.56 0.39
CA THR A 65 7.50 2.65 1.20
C THR A 65 6.71 3.40 2.26
N ILE A 66 5.39 3.23 2.24
CA ILE A 66 4.48 3.61 3.34
C ILE A 66 3.92 2.36 4.02
N GLU A 67 3.77 2.42 5.33
CA GLU A 67 3.26 1.32 6.15
C GLU A 67 1.87 1.64 6.68
N LEU A 68 0.87 0.88 6.20
CA LEU A 68 -0.49 0.99 6.71
C LEU A 68 -0.62 0.28 8.05
N LYS A 69 -1.45 0.84 8.92
CA LYS A 69 -1.70 0.36 10.27
C LYS A 69 -3.17 -0.04 10.47
N SER A 70 -3.45 -0.73 11.56
CA SER A 70 -4.82 -1.14 11.91
C SER A 70 -5.77 0.06 11.96
N GLY A 71 -6.98 -0.12 11.45
CA GLY A 71 -8.00 0.92 11.41
C GLY A 71 -7.80 2.00 10.33
N VAL A 72 -6.79 1.89 9.48
CA VAL A 72 -6.46 2.90 8.46
C VAL A 72 -6.98 2.51 7.08
N MET A 73 -7.79 3.38 6.49
CA MET A 73 -8.16 3.36 5.08
C MET A 73 -7.34 4.43 4.33
N LEU A 74 -6.50 4.00 3.39
CA LEU A 74 -5.81 4.91 2.46
C LEU A 74 -6.73 5.21 1.28
N GLU A 75 -7.16 6.45 1.14
CA GLU A 75 -7.96 6.90 0.01
C GLU A 75 -7.10 7.71 -0.97
N VAL A 76 -7.07 7.28 -2.22
CA VAL A 76 -6.58 8.11 -3.32
C VAL A 76 -7.80 8.64 -4.07
N ALA A 77 -8.11 9.91 -3.86
CA ALA A 77 -9.31 10.53 -4.39
C ALA A 77 -9.27 10.65 -5.92
N LYS A 78 -10.45 10.78 -6.53
CA LYS A 78 -10.58 10.99 -7.97
C LYS A 78 -9.70 12.16 -8.45
N GLY A 79 -8.93 11.92 -9.50
CA GLY A 79 -8.01 12.90 -10.08
C GLY A 79 -6.69 13.06 -9.32
N ALA A 80 -6.51 12.38 -8.19
CA ALA A 80 -5.21 12.32 -7.51
C ALA A 80 -4.43 11.07 -7.92
N ARG A 81 -3.11 11.15 -7.84
CA ARG A 81 -2.20 10.03 -8.12
C ARG A 81 -1.17 9.86 -7.01
N LEU A 82 -0.99 8.63 -6.57
CA LEU A 82 0.14 8.23 -5.74
C LEU A 82 1.20 7.58 -6.64
N LEU A 83 2.39 8.16 -6.67
CA LEU A 83 3.48 7.75 -7.54
C LEU A 83 4.57 7.05 -6.73
N GLY A 84 4.97 5.84 -7.13
CA GLY A 84 6.14 5.18 -6.56
C GLY A 84 7.42 5.97 -6.87
N SER A 85 8.32 6.10 -5.88
CA SER A 85 9.68 6.60 -6.14
C SER A 85 10.41 5.69 -7.12
N THR A 86 11.25 6.25 -7.96
CA THR A 86 12.13 5.50 -8.86
C THR A 86 13.51 5.24 -8.24
N ASN A 87 13.72 5.72 -7.02
CA ASN A 87 14.95 5.51 -6.28
C ASN A 87 14.79 4.33 -5.31
N LEU A 88 15.55 3.25 -5.53
CA LEU A 88 15.46 2.04 -4.71
C LEU A 88 15.77 2.28 -3.21
N LYS A 89 16.54 3.33 -2.89
CA LYS A 89 16.83 3.70 -1.49
C LYS A 89 15.58 4.12 -0.69
N ASP A 90 14.51 4.50 -1.38
CA ASP A 90 13.25 4.89 -0.75
C ASP A 90 12.38 3.67 -0.37
N TYR A 91 12.88 2.46 -0.63
CA TYR A 91 12.24 1.17 -0.32
C TYR A 91 13.09 0.39 0.67
N PRO A 92 13.01 0.71 1.98
CA PRO A 92 13.78 -0.01 2.98
C PRO A 92 13.37 -1.48 3.03
N ASP A 93 14.36 -2.34 3.25
CA ASP A 93 14.14 -3.76 3.49
C ASP A 93 13.38 -3.95 4.81
N LYS A 94 12.18 -4.49 4.72
CA LYS A 94 11.36 -4.77 5.91
C LYS A 94 11.76 -6.12 6.49
N VAL A 95 12.22 -6.11 7.74
CA VAL A 95 12.43 -7.33 8.50
C VAL A 95 11.06 -7.86 8.93
N GLU A 96 10.49 -8.71 8.10
CA GLU A 96 9.20 -9.33 8.38
C GLU A 96 9.34 -10.34 9.53
N ARG A 97 8.40 -10.31 10.47
CA ARG A 97 8.33 -11.34 11.51
C ARG A 97 7.94 -12.70 10.93
N PHE A 98 7.21 -12.68 9.83
CA PHE A 98 6.90 -13.87 9.06
C PHE A 98 8.08 -14.26 8.16
N GLN A 99 8.67 -15.41 8.43
CA GLN A 99 9.76 -15.98 7.64
C GLN A 99 9.17 -16.93 6.59
N SER A 100 8.98 -16.48 5.36
CA SER A 100 8.71 -17.40 4.25
C SER A 100 10.02 -17.84 3.61
N VAL A 101 10.04 -19.05 3.06
CA VAL A 101 11.19 -19.56 2.29
C VAL A 101 11.54 -18.60 1.13
N MET A 102 10.53 -18.01 0.50
CA MET A 102 10.71 -17.03 -0.57
C MET A 102 11.41 -15.75 -0.10
N ASN A 103 11.08 -15.28 1.12
CA ASN A 103 11.72 -14.09 1.69
C ASN A 103 13.19 -14.33 2.05
N VAL A 104 13.52 -15.53 2.53
CA VAL A 104 14.89 -15.88 2.90
C VAL A 104 15.79 -16.02 1.67
N ILE A 105 15.30 -16.69 0.61
CA ILE A 105 16.09 -16.98 -0.59
C ILE A 105 16.20 -15.75 -1.50
N HIS A 106 15.14 -14.95 -1.63
CA HIS A 106 15.04 -13.95 -2.69
C HIS A 106 14.97 -12.49 -2.19
N LYS A 107 15.03 -12.24 -0.88
CA LYS A 107 14.94 -10.89 -0.28
C LYS A 107 13.74 -10.08 -0.78
N TYR A 108 12.59 -10.73 -0.98
CA TYR A 108 11.36 -10.11 -1.48
C TYR A 108 10.62 -9.31 -0.39
N ARG A 109 11.30 -8.34 0.24
CA ARG A 109 10.78 -7.62 1.40
C ARG A 109 10.52 -6.15 1.17
N ILE A 110 10.75 -5.67 -0.05
CA ILE A 110 10.54 -4.27 -0.40
C ILE A 110 9.21 -4.08 -1.16
N SER A 111 8.45 -3.06 -0.80
CA SER A 111 7.18 -2.73 -1.45
C SER A 111 6.85 -1.26 -1.31
N LEU A 112 5.98 -0.73 -2.17
CA LEU A 112 5.50 0.64 -2.04
C LEU A 112 4.54 0.77 -0.86
N ILE A 113 3.55 -0.12 -0.79
CA ILE A 113 2.57 -0.16 0.30
C ILE A 113 2.75 -1.45 1.07
N TYR A 114 3.00 -1.31 2.36
CA TYR A 114 3.24 -2.41 3.28
C TYR A 114 2.23 -2.42 4.43
N ALA A 115 1.84 -3.59 4.88
CA ALA A 115 1.14 -3.78 6.15
C ALA A 115 1.48 -5.15 6.74
N GLU A 116 1.70 -5.22 8.05
CA GLU A 116 1.91 -6.48 8.77
C GLU A 116 1.06 -6.51 10.03
N ARG A 117 0.31 -7.61 10.23
CA ARG A 117 -0.56 -7.84 11.40
C ARG A 117 -1.56 -6.73 11.65
N ALA A 118 -1.97 -6.04 10.58
CA ALA A 118 -2.97 -4.99 10.67
C ALA A 118 -4.38 -5.59 10.60
N GLU A 119 -5.27 -5.05 11.44
CA GLU A 119 -6.68 -5.35 11.40
C GLU A 119 -7.46 -4.16 10.85
N ARG A 120 -8.44 -4.43 9.97
CA ARG A 120 -9.28 -3.38 9.37
C ARG A 120 -8.38 -2.36 8.68
N VAL A 121 -7.76 -2.78 7.62
CA VAL A 121 -6.83 -1.98 6.81
C VAL A 121 -7.27 -2.02 5.36
N GLY A 122 -7.11 -0.91 4.64
CA GLY A 122 -7.53 -0.93 3.24
C GLY A 122 -7.02 0.23 2.41
N ILE A 123 -7.31 0.12 1.13
CA ILE A 123 -7.01 1.13 0.11
C ILE A 123 -8.26 1.32 -0.72
N CYS A 124 -8.68 2.56 -0.95
CA CYS A 124 -9.85 2.86 -1.74
C CYS A 124 -9.72 4.15 -2.56
N GLY A 125 -10.77 4.48 -3.30
CA GLY A 125 -10.89 5.73 -4.04
C GLY A 125 -10.97 5.51 -5.55
N GLU A 126 -11.18 6.61 -6.28
CA GLU A 126 -11.28 6.62 -7.74
C GLU A 126 -10.02 7.21 -8.40
N GLY A 127 -8.94 7.33 -7.65
CA GLY A 127 -7.64 7.79 -8.13
C GLY A 127 -6.76 6.64 -8.66
N GLU A 128 -5.50 6.92 -8.79
CA GLU A 128 -4.51 5.98 -9.34
C GLU A 128 -3.31 5.82 -8.40
N ILE A 129 -2.84 4.59 -8.23
CA ILE A 129 -1.53 4.29 -7.69
C ILE A 129 -0.66 3.79 -8.86
N TYR A 130 0.28 4.62 -9.26
CA TYR A 130 1.23 4.31 -10.32
C TYR A 130 2.59 3.97 -9.72
N PHE A 131 2.92 2.71 -9.73
CA PHE A 131 4.12 2.19 -9.06
C PHE A 131 5.42 2.54 -9.80
N ARG A 132 5.35 3.01 -11.05
CA ARG A 132 6.50 3.43 -11.88
C ARG A 132 7.55 2.33 -12.07
N GLY A 133 7.08 1.08 -12.15
CA GLY A 133 7.88 -0.13 -12.19
C GLY A 133 8.48 -0.46 -13.57
N GLU A 134 8.71 0.52 -14.43
CA GLU A 134 9.39 0.32 -15.71
C GLU A 134 10.80 -0.22 -15.51
N ALA A 135 11.24 -1.12 -16.40
CA ALA A 135 12.56 -1.77 -16.32
C ALA A 135 13.72 -0.77 -16.22
N LYS A 136 13.60 0.42 -16.83
CA LYS A 136 14.60 1.48 -16.73
C LYS A 136 14.76 2.03 -15.31
N ASN A 137 13.70 1.96 -14.48
CA ASN A 137 13.72 2.46 -13.10
C ASN A 137 14.25 1.38 -12.13
N PHE A 138 13.94 0.12 -12.43
CA PHE A 138 14.33 -1.03 -11.61
C PHE A 138 14.94 -2.12 -12.51
N PRO A 139 16.17 -1.90 -13.01
CA PRO A 139 16.87 -2.91 -13.80
C PRO A 139 17.24 -4.07 -12.87
N GLY A 140 16.41 -5.11 -12.88
CA GLY A 140 16.72 -6.34 -12.15
C GLY A 140 17.73 -7.18 -12.92
N PRO A 141 18.31 -8.22 -12.30
CA PRO A 141 19.14 -9.17 -13.02
C PRO A 141 18.36 -9.80 -14.17
N GLU A 142 19.02 -10.02 -15.30
CA GLU A 142 18.42 -10.57 -16.52
C GLU A 142 17.92 -12.03 -16.38
N THR A 143 18.18 -12.65 -15.24
CA THR A 143 17.76 -14.02 -14.93
C THR A 143 16.28 -14.11 -14.64
N ILE A 144 15.58 -14.97 -15.35
CA ILE A 144 14.17 -15.29 -15.13
C ILE A 144 13.95 -15.67 -13.65
N GLY A 145 13.03 -14.96 -12.98
CA GLY A 145 12.69 -15.21 -11.57
C GLY A 145 13.46 -14.38 -10.56
N ALA A 146 14.47 -13.62 -10.93
CA ALA A 146 15.15 -12.71 -10.01
C ALA A 146 14.35 -11.40 -9.89
N LEU A 147 13.73 -11.21 -8.73
CA LEU A 147 13.01 -9.97 -8.38
C LEU A 147 13.82 -9.07 -7.42
N GLU A 148 15.10 -9.39 -7.23
CA GLU A 148 15.98 -8.61 -6.36
C GLU A 148 16.06 -7.15 -6.85
N GLY A 149 15.84 -6.21 -5.93
CA GLY A 149 15.81 -4.78 -6.27
C GLY A 149 14.55 -4.31 -6.98
N ARG A 150 13.50 -5.14 -7.07
CA ARG A 150 12.21 -4.74 -7.65
C ARG A 150 11.13 -4.67 -6.57
N PRO A 151 10.60 -3.48 -6.24
CA PRO A 151 9.55 -3.35 -5.25
C PRO A 151 8.24 -4.01 -5.69
N PHE A 152 7.57 -4.69 -4.75
CA PHE A 152 6.16 -5.03 -4.90
C PHE A 152 5.30 -3.76 -4.89
N GLY A 153 4.14 -3.82 -5.50
CA GLY A 153 3.16 -2.74 -5.38
C GLY A 153 2.59 -2.69 -3.96
N ILE A 154 1.80 -3.68 -3.61
CA ILE A 154 1.15 -3.84 -2.31
C ILE A 154 1.60 -5.16 -1.70
N ARG A 155 2.05 -5.13 -0.44
CA ARG A 155 2.41 -6.33 0.31
C ARG A 155 1.78 -6.28 1.70
N MET A 156 0.90 -7.24 1.98
CA MET A 156 0.23 -7.37 3.27
C MET A 156 0.46 -8.78 3.84
N ILE A 157 0.83 -8.84 5.12
CA ILE A 157 1.21 -10.07 5.81
C ILE A 157 0.43 -10.20 7.11
N GLU A 158 -0.20 -11.36 7.32
CA GLU A 158 -0.99 -11.66 8.53
C GLU A 158 -2.06 -10.59 8.85
N CYS A 159 -2.57 -9.90 7.82
CA CYS A 159 -3.61 -8.88 7.99
C CYS A 159 -5.01 -9.51 7.98
N ASN A 160 -5.95 -8.85 8.65
CA ASN A 160 -7.35 -9.28 8.73
C ASN A 160 -8.31 -8.14 8.40
N ASN A 161 -9.46 -8.45 7.77
CA ASN A 161 -10.40 -7.45 7.25
C ASN A 161 -9.72 -6.44 6.32
N VAL A 162 -9.20 -6.94 5.21
CA VAL A 162 -8.50 -6.15 4.19
C VAL A 162 -9.48 -5.71 3.10
N VAL A 163 -9.49 -4.42 2.78
CA VAL A 163 -10.35 -3.88 1.72
C VAL A 163 -9.50 -3.21 0.64
N LEU A 164 -9.74 -3.57 -0.62
CA LEU A 164 -9.20 -2.87 -1.78
C LEU A 164 -10.35 -2.56 -2.73
N LYS A 165 -10.73 -1.28 -2.89
CA LYS A 165 -11.95 -0.93 -3.61
C LYS A 165 -11.81 0.34 -4.46
N GLY A 166 -12.23 0.23 -5.72
CA GLY A 166 -12.42 1.38 -6.64
C GLY A 166 -11.14 2.00 -7.19
N ILE A 167 -9.99 1.59 -6.70
CA ILE A 167 -8.68 2.17 -7.03
C ILE A 167 -8.09 1.58 -8.33
N THR A 168 -7.41 2.41 -9.11
CA THR A 168 -6.62 1.96 -10.26
C THR A 168 -5.18 1.70 -9.84
N LEU A 169 -4.67 0.50 -10.12
CA LEU A 169 -3.29 0.09 -9.86
C LEU A 169 -2.56 -0.07 -11.18
N ARG A 170 -1.38 0.55 -11.33
CA ARG A 170 -0.60 0.51 -12.58
C ARG A 170 0.89 0.26 -12.35
N ASN A 171 1.43 -0.63 -13.17
CA ASN A 171 2.83 -0.78 -13.50
C ASN A 171 3.75 -1.00 -12.30
N SER A 172 3.57 -2.13 -11.61
CA SER A 172 4.47 -2.57 -10.55
C SER A 172 5.77 -3.17 -11.13
N ALA A 173 6.89 -2.95 -10.47
CA ALA A 173 8.19 -3.50 -10.86
C ALA A 173 8.27 -5.01 -10.61
N ALA A 174 7.55 -5.50 -9.62
CA ALA A 174 7.37 -6.91 -9.29
C ALA A 174 5.88 -7.24 -9.25
N TRP A 175 5.42 -8.06 -8.33
CA TRP A 175 4.01 -8.38 -8.20
C TRP A 175 3.22 -7.16 -7.74
N MET A 176 2.08 -6.94 -8.40
CA MET A 176 1.19 -5.82 -8.09
C MET A 176 0.65 -5.92 -6.67
N GLN A 177 0.26 -7.11 -6.25
CA GLN A 177 -0.35 -7.38 -4.97
C GLN A 177 0.16 -8.72 -4.42
N SER A 178 0.47 -8.75 -3.13
CA SER A 178 0.89 -9.94 -2.39
C SER A 178 0.22 -9.95 -1.01
N TYR A 179 -0.57 -10.99 -0.74
CA TYR A 179 -1.28 -11.19 0.53
C TYR A 179 -0.84 -12.52 1.10
N ILE A 180 -0.17 -12.50 2.25
CA ILE A 180 0.38 -13.70 2.90
C ILE A 180 -0.32 -13.88 4.25
N TYR A 181 -0.98 -15.02 4.43
CA TYR A 181 -1.77 -15.35 5.63
C TYR A 181 -2.80 -14.27 6.02
N CYS A 182 -3.28 -13.51 5.05
CA CYS A 182 -4.37 -12.56 5.25
C CYS A 182 -5.73 -13.26 5.26
N ARG A 183 -6.69 -12.70 5.99
CA ARG A 183 -8.08 -13.19 6.08
C ARG A 183 -9.07 -12.07 5.84
N ASP A 184 -10.29 -12.47 5.42
CA ASP A 184 -11.40 -11.56 5.17
C ASP A 184 -11.02 -10.43 4.21
N LEU A 185 -10.64 -10.81 2.98
CA LEU A 185 -10.23 -9.88 1.93
C LEU A 185 -11.42 -9.55 1.03
N ILE A 186 -11.64 -8.26 0.78
CA ILE A 186 -12.66 -7.74 -0.13
C ILE A 186 -11.97 -6.93 -1.24
N PHE A 187 -12.20 -7.36 -2.49
CA PHE A 187 -11.69 -6.68 -3.69
C PHE A 187 -12.82 -6.21 -4.58
#